data_148e6f9ccc06de86a8cebd38abedbda2
#
_entry.id   148e6f9ccc06de86a8cebd38abedbda2
#
_cell.length_a   1.000
_cell.length_b   1.000
_cell.length_c   1.000
_cell.angle_alpha   90.00
_cell.angle_beta   90.00
_cell.angle_gamma   90.00
#
_symmetry.space_group_name_H-M   'P 1'
#
loop_
_entity.id
_entity.type
_entity.pdbx_description
1 polymer ?
#
loop_
_entity_poly.entity_id
_entity_poly.type
_entity_poly.pdbx_seq_one_letter_code
_entity_poly.pdbx_strand_id
1 'polypeptide(L)'
;MENIIKRLKNKEAFTLIEMLIVLFIIAILLILIIPNITKNIDTAIDKSSEAYEKTVQSQVTAYEINEKDKDVTFEKLVEKHYLDGPADKASTAPNGKKIVIANGKATLQK
;
A
#
# COMPACT_ATOMS: atom_id res chain seq x y z
N MET A 1 17.25 -29.65 49.11
CA MET A 1 16.95 -30.00 47.73
C MET A 1 15.51 -29.78 47.32
N GLU A 2 14.56 -30.18 48.13
CA GLU A 2 13.11 -29.96 47.81
C GLU A 2 12.78 -28.49 47.61
N ASN A 3 13.35 -27.58 48.39
CA ASN A 3 13.07 -26.17 48.26
C ASN A 3 13.60 -25.57 46.94
N ILE A 4 14.71 -26.13 46.44
CA ILE A 4 15.29 -25.69 45.17
C ILE A 4 14.42 -26.16 44.00
N ILE A 5 13.93 -27.41 44.06
CA ILE A 5 13.07 -27.97 43.05
C ILE A 5 11.76 -27.19 43.01
N LYS A 6 11.18 -26.86 44.15
CA LYS A 6 9.94 -26.06 44.24
C LYS A 6 10.14 -24.66 43.66
N ARG A 7 11.27 -24.04 43.93
CA ARG A 7 11.61 -22.73 43.37
C ARG A 7 11.76 -22.80 41.87
N LEU A 8 12.40 -23.83 41.35
CA LEU A 8 12.56 -24.03 39.91
C LEU A 8 11.22 -24.27 39.22
N LYS A 9 10.35 -25.10 39.81
CA LYS A 9 9.02 -25.36 39.30
C LYS A 9 8.17 -24.08 39.30
N ASN A 10 8.24 -23.28 40.38
CA ASN A 10 7.54 -22.03 40.47
C ASN A 10 8.01 -21.02 39.42
N LYS A 11 9.31 -20.98 39.13
CA LYS A 11 9.86 -20.13 38.09
C LYS A 11 9.37 -20.56 36.71
N GLU A 12 9.35 -21.87 36.42
CA GLU A 12 8.87 -22.40 35.16
C GLU A 12 7.38 -22.10 34.99
N ALA A 13 6.58 -22.34 36.03
CA ALA A 13 5.14 -22.06 35.99
C ALA A 13 4.88 -20.57 35.82
N PHE A 14 5.66 -19.72 36.49
CA PHE A 14 5.54 -18.27 36.37
C PHE A 14 5.89 -17.82 34.95
N THR A 15 6.93 -18.37 34.38
CA THR A 15 7.35 -18.03 33.00
C THR A 15 6.28 -18.43 31.98
N LEU A 16 5.67 -19.62 32.13
CA LEU A 16 4.62 -20.06 31.23
C LEU A 16 3.38 -19.17 31.31
N ILE A 17 2.96 -18.83 32.52
CA ILE A 17 1.83 -17.93 32.74
C ILE A 17 2.15 -16.54 32.16
N GLU A 18 3.35 -16.05 32.39
CA GLU A 18 3.79 -14.78 31.89
C GLU A 18 3.73 -14.71 30.35
N MET A 19 4.23 -15.75 29.68
CA MET A 19 4.18 -15.86 28.22
C MET A 19 2.75 -15.96 27.71
N LEU A 20 1.88 -16.73 28.39
CA LEU A 20 0.49 -16.84 28.02
C LEU A 20 -0.24 -15.50 28.14
N ILE A 21 0.03 -14.75 29.20
CA ILE A 21 -0.55 -13.43 29.39
C ILE A 21 -0.10 -12.48 28.27
N VAL A 22 1.18 -12.48 27.91
CA VAL A 22 1.71 -11.66 26.83
C VAL A 22 1.03 -11.99 25.51
N LEU A 23 0.93 -13.28 25.18
CA LEU A 23 0.24 -13.74 23.96
C LEU A 23 -1.22 -13.33 23.94
N PHE A 24 -1.90 -13.42 25.09
CA PHE A 24 -3.31 -13.03 25.23
C PHE A 24 -3.48 -11.56 25.00
N ILE A 25 -2.60 -10.71 25.58
CA ILE A 25 -2.65 -9.26 25.40
C ILE A 25 -2.42 -8.90 23.91
N ILE A 26 -1.43 -9.53 23.29
CA ILE A 26 -1.14 -9.31 21.86
C ILE A 26 -2.35 -9.69 21.02
N ALA A 27 -3.00 -10.83 21.30
CA ALA A 27 -4.17 -11.28 20.57
C ALA A 27 -5.32 -10.28 20.67
N ILE A 28 -5.58 -9.76 21.88
CA ILE A 28 -6.64 -8.76 22.09
C ILE A 28 -6.33 -7.48 21.31
N LEU A 29 -5.10 -7.00 21.40
CA LEU A 29 -4.69 -5.79 20.69
C LEU A 29 -4.83 -5.96 19.18
N LEU A 30 -4.45 -7.13 18.65
CA LEU A 30 -4.59 -7.40 17.22
C LEU A 30 -6.05 -7.38 16.77
N ILE A 31 -6.96 -7.96 17.57
CA ILE A 31 -8.39 -7.95 17.27
C ILE A 31 -8.92 -6.52 17.19
N LEU A 32 -8.46 -5.65 18.08
CA LEU A 32 -8.89 -4.25 18.10
C LEU A 32 -8.27 -3.43 16.96
N ILE A 33 -7.03 -3.74 16.57
CA ILE A 33 -6.27 -2.96 15.58
C ILE A 33 -6.64 -3.35 14.15
N ILE A 34 -6.85 -4.64 13.87
CA ILE A 34 -7.07 -5.14 12.51
C ILE A 34 -8.19 -4.39 11.76
N PRO A 35 -9.37 -4.15 12.32
CA PRO A 35 -10.41 -3.40 11.59
C PRO A 35 -9.98 -1.98 11.22
N ASN A 36 -9.27 -1.30 12.11
CA ASN A 36 -8.77 0.05 11.86
C ASN A 36 -7.69 0.08 10.79
N ILE A 37 -6.78 -0.92 10.83
CA ILE A 37 -5.71 -1.02 9.84
C ILE A 37 -6.29 -1.26 8.44
N THR A 38 -7.28 -2.15 8.32
CA THR A 38 -7.93 -2.44 7.03
C THR A 38 -8.56 -1.18 6.44
N LYS A 39 -9.27 -0.41 7.27
CA LYS A 39 -9.88 0.84 6.86
C LYS A 39 -8.82 1.87 6.44
N ASN A 40 -7.72 1.96 7.19
CA ASN A 40 -6.62 2.86 6.87
C ASN A 40 -5.89 2.46 5.60
N ILE A 41 -5.75 1.16 5.34
CA ILE A 41 -5.14 0.67 4.12
C ILE A 41 -5.98 1.05 2.90
N ASP A 42 -7.31 0.87 2.97
CA ASP A 42 -8.21 1.26 1.88
C ASP A 42 -8.10 2.77 1.60
N THR A 43 -8.10 3.58 2.64
CA THR A 43 -7.93 5.02 2.51
C THR A 43 -6.57 5.38 1.91
N ALA A 44 -5.51 4.70 2.35
CA ALA A 44 -4.16 4.92 1.82
C ALA A 44 -4.07 4.53 0.35
N ILE A 45 -4.71 3.44 -0.05
CA ILE A 45 -4.74 3.00 -1.45
C ILE A 45 -5.48 4.02 -2.31
N ASP A 46 -6.61 4.55 -1.84
CA ASP A 46 -7.37 5.57 -2.56
C ASP A 46 -6.54 6.86 -2.71
N LYS A 47 -5.86 7.29 -1.66
CA LYS A 47 -4.99 8.47 -1.72
C LYS A 47 -3.78 8.24 -2.61
N SER A 48 -3.21 7.04 -2.58
CA SER A 48 -2.11 6.67 -3.48
C SER A 48 -2.57 6.69 -4.93
N SER A 49 -3.81 6.29 -5.20
CA SER A 49 -4.38 6.30 -6.54
C SER A 49 -4.57 7.73 -7.04
N GLU A 50 -5.03 8.64 -6.19
CA GLU A 50 -5.13 10.06 -6.52
C GLU A 50 -3.74 10.66 -6.80
N ALA A 51 -2.75 10.32 -5.98
CA ALA A 51 -1.37 10.77 -6.17
C ALA A 51 -0.79 10.23 -7.48
N TYR A 52 -1.08 8.98 -7.80
CA TYR A 52 -0.65 8.38 -9.07
C TYR A 52 -1.30 9.08 -10.27
N GLU A 53 -2.58 9.43 -10.17
CA GLU A 53 -3.26 10.21 -11.20
C GLU A 53 -2.53 11.54 -11.45
N LYS A 54 -2.13 12.23 -10.38
CA LYS A 54 -1.38 13.48 -10.49
C LYS A 54 0.01 13.26 -11.10
N THR A 55 0.66 12.16 -10.74
CA THR A 55 1.95 11.78 -11.32
C THR A 55 1.82 11.55 -12.82
N VAL A 56 0.81 10.80 -13.24
CA VAL A 56 0.53 10.57 -14.66
C VAL A 56 0.27 11.91 -15.36
N GLN A 57 -0.52 12.78 -14.75
CA GLN A 57 -0.80 14.11 -15.31
C GLN A 57 0.48 14.93 -15.51
N SER A 58 1.39 14.87 -14.56
CA SER A 58 2.69 15.55 -14.67
C SER A 58 3.51 15.02 -15.84
N GLN A 59 3.51 13.70 -16.02
CA GLN A 59 4.23 13.06 -17.12
C GLN A 59 3.58 13.36 -18.47
N VAL A 60 2.26 13.40 -18.53
CA VAL A 60 1.52 13.82 -19.73
C VAL A 60 1.92 15.23 -20.13
N THR A 61 1.95 16.16 -19.18
CA THR A 61 2.33 17.55 -19.41
C THR A 61 3.77 17.63 -19.89
N ALA A 62 4.70 16.92 -19.25
CA ALA A 62 6.10 16.87 -19.65
C ALA A 62 6.26 16.33 -21.06
N TYR A 63 5.52 15.28 -21.39
CA TYR A 63 5.54 14.69 -22.72
C TYR A 63 5.09 15.70 -23.78
N GLU A 64 3.97 16.37 -23.53
CA GLU A 64 3.43 17.37 -24.47
C GLU A 64 4.43 18.51 -24.71
N ILE A 65 5.10 18.95 -23.67
CA ILE A 65 6.09 20.04 -23.76
C ILE A 65 7.33 19.57 -24.52
N ASN A 66 7.87 18.41 -24.16
CA ASN A 66 9.14 17.93 -24.72
C ASN A 66 8.99 17.38 -26.13
N GLU A 67 7.93 16.63 -26.41
CA GLU A 67 7.72 15.99 -27.72
C GLU A 67 6.84 16.84 -28.64
N LYS A 68 6.22 17.90 -28.13
CA LYS A 68 5.30 18.76 -28.88
C LYS A 68 4.17 17.98 -29.53
N ASP A 69 3.73 16.92 -28.86
CA ASP A 69 2.68 16.02 -29.33
C ASP A 69 1.56 16.04 -28.29
N LYS A 70 0.38 16.47 -28.71
CA LYS A 70 -0.79 16.56 -27.82
C LYS A 70 -1.60 15.27 -27.77
N ASP A 71 -1.29 14.29 -28.62
CA ASP A 71 -1.95 13.00 -28.64
C ASP A 71 -1.19 12.01 -27.75
N VAL A 72 -1.36 12.16 -26.44
CA VAL A 72 -0.62 11.38 -25.45
C VAL A 72 -1.37 10.09 -25.13
N THR A 73 -0.63 8.98 -25.18
CA THR A 73 -1.15 7.67 -24.79
C THR A 73 -0.19 7.02 -23.79
N PHE A 74 -0.66 6.02 -23.05
CA PHE A 74 0.21 5.30 -22.12
C PHE A 74 1.33 4.57 -22.87
N GLU A 75 1.04 4.05 -24.06
CA GLU A 75 2.04 3.39 -24.90
C GLU A 75 3.18 4.34 -25.24
N LYS A 76 2.86 5.56 -25.61
CA LYS A 76 3.87 6.59 -25.94
C LYS A 76 4.68 7.00 -24.70
N LEU A 77 4.02 7.13 -23.55
CA LEU A 77 4.68 7.49 -22.29
C LEU A 77 5.67 6.40 -21.87
N VAL A 78 5.29 5.14 -22.00
CA VAL A 78 6.16 4.01 -21.67
C VAL A 78 7.31 3.92 -22.69
N GLU A 79 7.01 4.06 -23.97
CA GLU A 79 8.02 4.00 -25.04
C GLU A 79 9.11 5.05 -24.85
N LYS A 80 8.72 6.26 -24.48
CA LYS A 80 9.65 7.37 -24.27
C LYS A 80 10.19 7.47 -22.84
N HIS A 81 9.94 6.46 -22.02
CA HIS A 81 10.44 6.36 -20.65
C HIS A 81 9.91 7.44 -19.68
N TYR A 82 8.76 8.01 -19.96
CA TYR A 82 8.09 8.90 -19.01
C TYR A 82 7.40 8.12 -17.89
N LEU A 83 6.95 6.90 -18.19
CA LEU A 83 6.39 5.99 -17.22
C LEU A 83 7.03 4.63 -17.37
N ASP A 84 7.12 3.90 -16.27
CA ASP A 84 7.59 2.52 -16.27
C ASP A 84 6.44 1.60 -16.64
N GLY A 85 6.73 0.57 -17.37
CA GLY A 85 5.62 -0.24 -17.72
C GLY A 85 5.91 -1.54 -18.26
N PRO A 86 4.90 -2.36 -18.53
CA PRO A 86 4.02 -2.20 -19.71
C PRO A 86 2.90 -1.18 -19.51
N ALA A 87 2.36 -0.72 -20.63
CA ALA A 87 1.32 0.31 -20.64
C ALA A 87 0.09 -0.08 -19.84
N ASP A 88 -0.28 -1.37 -19.83
CA ASP A 88 -1.41 -1.88 -19.05
C ASP A 88 -1.23 -1.62 -17.55
N LYS A 89 -0.02 -1.82 -17.05
CA LYS A 89 0.29 -1.56 -15.63
C LYS A 89 0.40 -0.07 -15.35
N ALA A 90 0.97 0.68 -16.27
CA ALA A 90 1.11 2.13 -16.12
C ALA A 90 -0.26 2.81 -16.06
N SER A 91 -1.25 2.28 -16.78
CA SER A 91 -2.60 2.83 -16.81
C SER A 91 -3.49 2.36 -15.65
N THR A 92 -2.98 1.48 -14.78
CA THR A 92 -3.74 0.95 -13.65
C THR A 92 -3.25 1.60 -12.36
N ALA A 93 -4.18 2.23 -11.63
CA ALA A 93 -3.88 2.85 -10.33
C ALA A 93 -3.74 1.79 -9.24
N PRO A 94 -3.15 2.14 -8.07
CA PRO A 94 -3.02 1.19 -6.96
C PRO A 94 -4.33 0.55 -6.50
N ASN A 95 -5.47 1.24 -6.65
CA ASN A 95 -6.77 0.69 -6.29
C ASN A 95 -7.38 -0.22 -7.38
N GLY A 96 -6.64 -0.52 -8.44
CA GLY A 96 -7.08 -1.36 -9.54
C GLY A 96 -7.90 -0.66 -10.60
N LYS A 97 -8.21 0.60 -10.40
CA LYS A 97 -8.99 1.39 -11.39
C LYS A 97 -8.07 1.91 -12.48
N LYS A 98 -8.62 2.05 -13.68
CA LYS A 98 -7.87 2.53 -14.83
C LYS A 98 -7.83 4.05 -14.89
N ILE A 99 -6.71 4.57 -15.39
CA ILE A 99 -6.57 6.00 -15.68
C ILE A 99 -6.72 6.19 -17.19
N VAL A 100 -7.51 7.18 -17.57
CA VAL A 100 -7.75 7.51 -18.98
C VAL A 100 -7.14 8.87 -19.28
N ILE A 101 -6.39 8.96 -20.37
CA ILE A 101 -5.84 10.22 -20.86
C ILE A 101 -6.71 10.71 -22.01
N ALA A 102 -7.33 11.87 -21.83
CA ALA A 102 -8.17 12.50 -22.86
C ALA A 102 -7.88 13.99 -22.88
N ASN A 103 -7.62 14.54 -24.07
CA ASN A 103 -7.36 15.95 -24.27
C ASN A 103 -6.22 16.49 -23.37
N GLY A 104 -5.19 15.67 -23.16
CA GLY A 104 -4.05 16.03 -22.32
C GLY A 104 -4.32 15.97 -20.83
N LYS A 105 -5.44 15.39 -20.41
CA LYS A 105 -5.80 15.28 -19.01
C LYS A 105 -5.95 13.82 -18.62
N ALA A 106 -5.25 13.43 -17.54
CA ALA A 106 -5.35 12.10 -16.97
C ALA A 106 -6.46 12.09 -15.92
N THR A 107 -7.37 11.15 -16.01
CA THR A 107 -8.51 11.03 -15.10
C THR A 107 -8.66 9.59 -14.64
N LEU A 108 -8.82 9.40 -13.34
CA LEU A 108 -9.07 8.11 -12.75
C LEU A 108 -10.54 7.72 -13.01
N GLN A 109 -10.75 6.53 -13.57
CA GLN A 109 -12.11 6.02 -13.78
C GLN A 109 -12.75 5.64 -12.43
N LYS A 110 -14.04 5.97 -12.30
CA LYS A 110 -14.79 5.59 -11.10
C LYS A 110 -15.30 4.16 -11.16
#